data_00b118da22688a79258e35ebc2127f27
#
_entry.id   00b118da22688a79258e35ebc2127f27
#
_cell.length_a   1.000
_cell.length_b   1.000
_cell.length_c   1.000
_cell.angle_alpha   90.00
_cell.angle_beta   90.00
_cell.angle_gamma   90.00
#
_symmetry.space_group_name_H-M   'P 1'
#
loop_
_entity.id
_entity.type
_entity.pdbx_description
1 polymer ?
#
loop_
_entity_poly.entity_id
_entity_poly.type
_entity_poly.pdbx_seq_one_letter_code
_entity_poly.pdbx_strand_id
1 'polypeptide(L)'
;TPANEQKMAVMFKENPKTYLYKKENVVIIEESLHIDGEYAVVMLDGTIRQGISDLWCFTYHGMKYWRIKYKIDKVEEYPGSRIQVEVSCLADEKARNVWTYLKQVAEINPLKNDINNQKILLTAYEKIKQIPNSTAADVYLNTKHHSKKLRADFFIYPFGCNSSQKKAVENALRNQVSIIQGPPGTGKTQTILNIIANLLIQGKTILVVSNNNSATANVKEKLAKYGIDFIVATLGSHDNKETFIKEGQPPIPENVKDWGIEEEEKTVVEKEIQRISLQLDKVFDLKNQQATSRLELENLKLEWTHFKSNHNISDGTFYLKRSLSSIRLTKMWVKLQEFAD
;
A
#
# COMPACT_ATOMS: atom_id res chain seq x y z
N THR A 1 19.84 62.22 10.24
CA THR A 1 18.75 63.12 9.73
C THR A 1 17.45 62.32 9.75
N PRO A 2 16.31 62.90 10.16
CA PRO A 2 15.02 62.18 10.32
C PRO A 2 14.52 61.47 9.04
N ALA A 3 14.99 61.86 7.86
CA ALA A 3 14.59 61.22 6.59
C ALA A 3 15.14 59.80 6.38
N ASN A 4 16.11 59.31 7.17
CA ASN A 4 16.68 57.98 7.01
C ASN A 4 16.06 56.91 7.96
N GLU A 5 15.29 57.33 8.95
CA GLU A 5 14.63 56.38 9.88
C GLU A 5 13.52 55.51 9.22
N GLN A 6 13.02 55.97 8.09
CA GLN A 6 12.00 55.29 7.30
C GLN A 6 12.56 54.34 6.21
N LYS A 7 13.91 54.21 6.11
CA LYS A 7 14.56 53.38 5.09
C LYS A 7 15.31 52.21 5.72
N MET A 8 15.29 51.08 5.06
CA MET A 8 16.03 49.86 5.39
C MET A 8 17.15 49.67 4.38
N ALA A 9 18.37 49.43 4.85
CA ALA A 9 19.51 49.11 3.99
C ALA A 9 19.50 47.57 3.73
N VAL A 10 19.44 47.19 2.46
CA VAL A 10 19.46 45.79 2.00
C VAL A 10 20.69 45.58 1.13
N MET A 11 21.47 44.56 1.48
CA MET A 11 22.62 44.11 0.71
C MET A 11 22.36 42.68 0.24
N PHE A 12 22.46 42.44 -1.06
CA PHE A 12 22.27 41.13 -1.65
C PHE A 12 23.58 40.34 -1.60
N LYS A 13 23.51 39.02 -1.36
CA LYS A 13 24.70 38.14 -1.22
C LYS A 13 25.65 38.20 -2.43
N GLU A 14 25.12 38.38 -3.61
CA GLU A 14 25.88 38.38 -4.88
C GLU A 14 26.19 39.78 -5.39
N ASN A 15 25.77 40.81 -4.69
CA ASN A 15 25.99 42.18 -5.08
C ASN A 15 26.41 43.03 -3.86
N PRO A 16 27.63 43.54 -3.83
CA PRO A 16 28.17 44.30 -2.68
C PRO A 16 27.54 45.70 -2.54
N LYS A 17 26.65 46.10 -3.41
CA LYS A 17 25.96 47.38 -3.32
C LYS A 17 24.86 47.37 -2.28
N THR A 18 24.78 48.35 -1.45
CA THR A 18 23.68 48.55 -0.49
C THR A 18 22.56 49.36 -1.13
N TYR A 19 21.37 48.84 -1.05
CA TYR A 19 20.16 49.48 -1.55
C TYR A 19 19.31 49.97 -0.39
N LEU A 20 18.77 51.19 -0.47
CA LEU A 20 17.91 51.78 0.55
C LEU A 20 16.45 51.67 0.13
N TYR A 21 15.69 50.81 0.79
CA TYR A 21 14.24 50.66 0.59
C TYR A 21 13.46 51.35 1.70
N LYS A 22 12.27 51.85 1.40
CA LYS A 22 11.37 52.31 2.46
C LYS A 22 10.95 51.11 3.32
N LYS A 23 10.89 51.28 4.63
CA LYS A 23 10.51 50.20 5.57
C LYS A 23 9.15 49.59 5.23
N GLU A 24 8.20 50.39 4.74
CA GLU A 24 6.88 49.95 4.27
C GLU A 24 6.93 48.97 3.10
N ASN A 25 8.02 48.97 2.32
CA ASN A 25 8.22 48.15 1.16
C ASN A 25 9.11 46.91 1.46
N VAL A 26 9.49 46.70 2.75
CA VAL A 26 10.35 45.60 3.14
C VAL A 26 9.67 44.79 4.21
N VAL A 27 9.47 43.50 3.94
CA VAL A 27 8.96 42.54 4.88
C VAL A 27 10.10 41.60 5.26
N ILE A 28 10.39 41.49 6.56
CA ILE A 28 11.35 40.54 7.08
C ILE A 28 10.61 39.25 7.37
N ILE A 29 11.06 38.17 6.80
CA ILE A 29 10.55 36.81 7.04
C ILE A 29 11.65 36.09 7.83
N GLU A 30 11.38 35.75 9.10
CA GLU A 30 12.35 35.12 9.98
C GLU A 30 12.52 33.63 9.67
N GLU A 31 11.43 32.95 9.26
CA GLU A 31 11.43 31.54 8.94
C GLU A 31 10.82 31.31 7.54
N SER A 32 11.59 30.66 6.68
CA SER A 32 11.11 30.17 5.40
C SER A 32 11.60 28.75 5.12
N LEU A 33 10.71 27.89 4.66
CA LEU A 33 11.05 26.55 4.14
C LEU A 33 11.42 26.70 2.66
N HIS A 34 12.67 26.39 2.33
CA HIS A 34 13.12 26.31 0.94
C HIS A 34 12.99 24.89 0.41
N ILE A 35 12.46 24.74 -0.79
CA ILE A 35 12.32 23.47 -1.50
C ILE A 35 12.89 23.67 -2.91
N ASP A 36 13.78 22.78 -3.32
CA ASP A 36 14.28 22.72 -4.68
C ASP A 36 13.13 22.32 -5.63
N GLY A 37 12.85 23.15 -6.63
CA GLY A 37 11.76 22.94 -7.57
C GLY A 37 11.88 21.69 -8.44
N GLU A 38 13.09 21.14 -8.56
CA GLU A 38 13.31 19.87 -9.25
C GLU A 38 12.62 18.71 -8.52
N TYR A 39 12.47 18.80 -7.19
CA TYR A 39 11.88 17.75 -6.36
C TYR A 39 10.48 18.10 -5.85
N ALA A 40 9.81 19.07 -6.45
CA ALA A 40 8.48 19.48 -6.03
C ALA A 40 7.46 19.41 -7.17
N VAL A 41 6.29 18.84 -6.86
CA VAL A 41 5.09 18.95 -7.69
C VAL A 41 4.27 20.10 -7.16
N VAL A 42 4.07 21.10 -7.97
CA VAL A 42 3.30 22.31 -7.61
C VAL A 42 2.02 22.35 -8.43
N MET A 43 0.89 22.38 -7.75
CA MET A 43 -0.42 22.60 -8.35
C MET A 43 -0.96 23.96 -7.91
N LEU A 44 -1.25 24.82 -8.85
CA LEU A 44 -1.90 26.11 -8.65
C LEU A 44 -3.32 26.04 -9.21
N ASP A 45 -4.30 26.24 -8.36
CA ASP A 45 -5.74 26.16 -8.72
C ASP A 45 -6.08 24.85 -9.48
N GLY A 46 -5.50 23.71 -9.03
CA GLY A 46 -5.68 22.39 -9.65
C GLY A 46 -4.86 22.13 -10.92
N THR A 47 -4.05 23.12 -11.39
CA THR A 47 -3.21 22.95 -12.58
C THR A 47 -1.74 22.80 -12.21
N ILE A 48 -1.09 21.74 -12.73
CA ILE A 48 0.34 21.49 -12.49
C ILE A 48 1.17 22.57 -13.15
N ARG A 49 2.09 23.18 -12.38
CA ARG A 49 3.08 24.15 -12.86
C ARG A 49 4.40 23.46 -13.15
N GLN A 50 5.01 23.81 -14.27
CA GLN A 50 6.30 23.27 -14.72
C GLN A 50 7.37 24.37 -14.80
N GLY A 51 8.63 23.95 -14.89
CA GLY A 51 9.75 24.88 -15.06
C GLY A 51 10.10 25.66 -13.79
N ILE A 52 9.80 25.13 -12.64
CA ILE A 52 10.13 25.71 -11.35
C ILE A 52 11.60 25.42 -11.02
N SER A 53 12.33 26.41 -10.55
CA SER A 53 13.69 26.25 -10.02
C SER A 53 13.69 26.13 -8.50
N ASP A 54 12.97 27.01 -7.84
CA ASP A 54 12.97 27.09 -6.37
C ASP A 54 11.58 27.47 -5.84
N LEU A 55 11.28 27.02 -4.62
CA LEU A 55 10.10 27.39 -3.87
C LEU A 55 10.48 27.78 -2.44
N TRP A 56 9.80 28.79 -1.93
CA TRP A 56 9.86 29.17 -0.53
C TRP A 56 8.45 29.22 0.05
N CYS A 57 8.28 28.56 1.19
CA CYS A 57 7.07 28.66 2.00
C CYS A 57 7.36 29.53 3.21
N PHE A 58 6.51 30.51 3.47
CA PHE A 58 6.66 31.41 4.63
C PHE A 58 5.30 31.83 5.17
N THR A 59 5.30 32.30 6.41
CA THR A 59 4.10 32.83 7.06
C THR A 59 4.20 34.34 7.16
N TYR A 60 3.14 35.04 6.74
CA TYR A 60 3.01 36.46 6.85
C TYR A 60 1.61 36.83 7.34
N HIS A 61 1.53 37.63 8.42
CA HIS A 61 0.25 37.94 9.10
C HIS A 61 -0.62 36.72 9.42
N GLY A 62 -0.01 35.63 9.86
CA GLY A 62 -0.70 34.38 10.21
C GLY A 62 -1.20 33.54 9.01
N MET A 63 -0.98 34.02 7.79
CA MET A 63 -1.32 33.31 6.57
C MET A 63 -0.09 32.73 5.89
N LYS A 64 -0.24 31.54 5.34
CA LYS A 64 0.81 30.84 4.60
C LYS A 64 0.88 31.33 3.16
N TYR A 65 2.08 31.62 2.71
CA TYR A 65 2.37 32.03 1.33
C TYR A 65 3.44 31.15 0.73
N TRP A 66 3.40 31.06 -0.60
CA TRP A 66 4.43 30.40 -1.38
C TRP A 66 4.99 31.37 -2.41
N ARG A 67 6.32 31.47 -2.47
CA ARG A 67 7.07 32.15 -3.53
C ARG A 67 7.64 31.10 -4.46
N ILE A 68 7.35 31.20 -5.74
CA ILE A 68 7.79 30.32 -6.80
C ILE A 68 8.77 31.08 -7.70
N LYS A 69 9.98 30.55 -7.86
CA LYS A 69 10.93 31.01 -8.86
C LYS A 69 10.93 30.02 -10.02
N TYR A 70 10.74 30.51 -11.22
CA TYR A 70 10.80 29.74 -12.45
C TYR A 70 12.20 29.79 -13.08
N LYS A 71 12.56 28.79 -13.89
CA LYS A 71 13.84 28.71 -14.62
C LYS A 71 14.06 29.88 -15.59
N ILE A 72 13.00 30.60 -15.94
CA ILE A 72 13.01 31.84 -16.78
C ILE A 72 13.15 33.09 -15.94
N ASP A 73 13.68 33.03 -14.73
CA ASP A 73 13.84 34.14 -13.77
C ASP A 73 12.54 34.89 -13.38
N LYS A 74 11.38 34.32 -13.71
CA LYS A 74 10.09 34.83 -13.24
C LYS A 74 9.87 34.37 -11.78
N VAL A 75 9.40 35.30 -10.94
CA VAL A 75 9.03 35.03 -9.54
C VAL A 75 7.56 35.40 -9.36
N GLU A 76 6.82 34.49 -8.73
CA GLU A 76 5.40 34.66 -8.40
C GLU A 76 5.15 34.30 -6.95
N GLU A 77 4.17 34.94 -6.31
CA GLU A 77 3.76 34.68 -4.95
C GLU A 77 2.27 34.35 -4.89
N TYR A 78 1.93 33.33 -4.11
CA TYR A 78 0.57 32.86 -3.97
C TYR A 78 0.21 32.56 -2.53
N PRO A 79 -1.03 32.86 -2.11
CA PRO A 79 -1.53 32.41 -0.79
C PRO A 79 -1.63 30.87 -0.77
N GLY A 80 -1.37 30.30 0.40
CA GLY A 80 -1.36 28.84 0.59
C GLY A 80 -2.68 28.15 0.26
N SER A 81 -3.79 28.87 0.24
CA SER A 81 -5.11 28.34 -0.15
C SER A 81 -5.23 28.01 -1.63
N ARG A 82 -4.43 28.62 -2.50
CA ARG A 82 -4.46 28.40 -3.95
C ARG A 82 -3.46 27.39 -4.46
N ILE A 83 -2.49 27.02 -3.63
CA ILE A 83 -1.35 26.23 -4.05
C ILE A 83 -1.22 24.96 -3.23
N GLN A 84 -1.03 23.83 -3.90
CA GLN A 84 -0.67 22.56 -3.30
C GLN A 84 0.75 22.19 -3.74
N VAL A 85 1.60 21.89 -2.78
CA VAL A 85 2.98 21.49 -3.03
C VAL A 85 3.20 20.11 -2.42
N GLU A 86 3.59 19.14 -3.27
CA GLU A 86 4.04 17.83 -2.87
C GLU A 86 5.54 17.72 -3.11
N VAL A 87 6.29 17.36 -2.08
CA VAL A 87 7.73 17.12 -2.20
C VAL A 87 7.96 15.70 -2.66
N SER A 88 8.78 15.53 -3.69
CA SER A 88 9.21 14.20 -4.15
C SER A 88 10.11 13.53 -3.10
N CYS A 89 9.97 12.22 -2.91
CA CYS A 89 10.89 11.45 -2.07
C CYS A 89 12.34 11.51 -2.57
N LEU A 90 12.56 11.87 -3.83
CA LEU A 90 13.89 12.07 -4.42
C LEU A 90 14.64 13.30 -3.86
N ALA A 91 13.98 14.15 -3.07
CA ALA A 91 14.66 15.18 -2.30
C ALA A 91 15.57 14.57 -1.21
N ASP A 92 15.21 13.39 -0.69
CA ASP A 92 16.07 12.61 0.22
C ASP A 92 17.25 12.00 -0.57
N GLU A 93 18.47 12.19 -0.06
CA GLU A 93 19.69 11.72 -0.72
C GLU A 93 19.74 10.19 -0.86
N LYS A 94 19.29 9.45 0.15
CA LYS A 94 19.28 7.98 0.13
C LYS A 94 18.33 7.46 -0.95
N ALA A 95 17.12 8.01 -1.01
CA ALA A 95 16.15 7.65 -2.03
C ALA A 95 16.67 7.97 -3.44
N ARG A 96 17.31 9.11 -3.61
CA ARG A 96 17.92 9.53 -4.87
C ARG A 96 19.05 8.60 -5.30
N ASN A 97 19.90 8.16 -4.38
CA ASN A 97 20.98 7.22 -4.67
C ASN A 97 20.43 5.86 -5.13
N VAL A 98 19.40 5.33 -4.46
CA VAL A 98 18.71 4.10 -4.89
C VAL A 98 18.06 4.30 -6.26
N TRP A 99 17.39 5.42 -6.49
CA TRP A 99 16.78 5.74 -7.79
C TRP A 99 17.81 5.82 -8.92
N THR A 100 18.96 6.45 -8.67
CA THR A 100 20.07 6.54 -9.63
C THR A 100 20.62 5.16 -9.95
N TYR A 101 20.81 4.30 -8.95
CA TYR A 101 21.20 2.90 -9.14
C TYR A 101 20.19 2.13 -10.01
N LEU A 102 18.90 2.28 -9.73
CA LEU A 102 17.86 1.63 -10.54
C LEU A 102 17.87 2.10 -12.00
N LYS A 103 18.15 3.38 -12.27
CA LYS A 103 18.36 3.89 -13.63
C LYS A 103 19.57 3.26 -14.31
N GLN A 104 20.68 3.11 -13.61
CA GLN A 104 21.87 2.43 -14.14
C GLN A 104 21.56 0.96 -14.48
N VAL A 105 20.83 0.24 -13.62
CA VAL A 105 20.36 -1.12 -13.91
C VAL A 105 19.44 -1.14 -15.13
N ALA A 106 18.55 -0.16 -15.27
CA ALA A 106 17.67 -0.04 -16.43
C ALA A 106 18.45 0.24 -17.72
N GLU A 107 19.58 0.94 -17.63
CA GLU A 107 20.45 1.25 -18.77
C GLU A 107 21.16 0.01 -19.32
N ILE A 108 21.61 -0.90 -18.43
CA ILE A 108 22.24 -2.16 -18.85
C ILE A 108 21.21 -3.25 -19.23
N ASN A 109 19.95 -3.06 -18.93
CA ASN A 109 18.91 -4.04 -19.25
C ASN A 109 18.78 -4.25 -20.78
N PRO A 110 18.80 -5.49 -21.28
CA PRO A 110 18.81 -5.79 -22.72
C PRO A 110 17.43 -5.59 -23.39
N LEU A 111 16.33 -5.46 -22.61
CA LEU A 111 14.98 -5.36 -23.17
C LEU A 111 14.82 -4.07 -23.97
N LYS A 112 14.51 -4.24 -25.26
CA LYS A 112 14.27 -3.16 -26.20
C LYS A 112 12.90 -3.30 -26.83
N ASN A 113 12.37 -2.17 -27.27
CA ASN A 113 11.14 -2.14 -28.06
C ASN A 113 11.46 -2.61 -29.50
N ASP A 114 10.67 -3.54 -30.02
CA ASP A 114 10.88 -4.14 -31.34
C ASP A 114 10.73 -3.12 -32.49
N ILE A 115 9.95 -2.06 -32.29
CA ILE A 115 9.64 -1.07 -33.33
C ILE A 115 10.75 -0.01 -33.44
N ASN A 116 11.20 0.54 -32.29
CA ASN A 116 12.11 1.71 -32.29
C ASN A 116 13.47 1.42 -31.65
N ASN A 117 13.74 0.17 -31.28
CA ASN A 117 14.98 -0.28 -30.64
C ASN A 117 15.37 0.49 -29.33
N GLN A 118 14.42 1.22 -28.73
CA GLN A 118 14.65 1.95 -27.48
C GLN A 118 14.62 1.01 -26.28
N LYS A 119 15.46 1.27 -25.28
CA LYS A 119 15.46 0.54 -24.01
C LYS A 119 14.19 0.81 -23.24
N ILE A 120 13.30 -0.17 -23.14
CA ILE A 120 11.96 -0.02 -22.58
C ILE A 120 12.03 0.47 -21.14
N LEU A 121 12.85 -0.18 -20.32
CA LEU A 121 12.92 0.10 -18.90
C LEU A 121 13.54 1.48 -18.64
N LEU A 122 14.64 1.83 -19.32
CA LEU A 122 15.29 3.12 -19.19
C LEU A 122 14.33 4.26 -19.58
N THR A 123 13.65 4.13 -20.72
CA THR A 123 12.69 5.13 -21.19
C THR A 123 11.53 5.31 -20.20
N ALA A 124 11.09 4.24 -19.54
CA ALA A 124 10.05 4.31 -18.51
C ALA A 124 10.56 5.07 -17.27
N TYR A 125 11.79 4.81 -16.82
CA TYR A 125 12.39 5.52 -15.68
C TYR A 125 12.65 7.01 -15.98
N GLU A 126 13.07 7.33 -17.19
CA GLU A 126 13.31 8.73 -17.61
C GLU A 126 12.05 9.59 -17.64
N LYS A 127 10.90 8.99 -17.85
CA LYS A 127 9.60 9.69 -17.79
C LYS A 127 9.18 10.07 -16.37
N ILE A 128 9.69 9.36 -15.37
CA ILE A 128 9.38 9.64 -13.97
C ILE A 128 10.33 10.72 -13.47
N LYS A 129 9.83 11.93 -13.33
CA LYS A 129 10.60 13.09 -12.85
C LYS A 129 10.50 13.24 -11.34
N GLN A 130 9.36 12.85 -10.77
CA GLN A 130 9.05 13.07 -9.37
C GLN A 130 8.28 11.85 -8.82
N ILE A 131 8.50 11.53 -7.57
CA ILE A 131 7.84 10.44 -6.86
C ILE A 131 7.23 11.03 -5.58
N PRO A 132 5.91 11.16 -5.49
CA PRO A 132 5.25 11.71 -4.30
C PRO A 132 5.51 10.86 -3.06
N ASN A 133 5.67 11.51 -1.90
CA ASN A 133 5.96 10.87 -0.61
C ASN A 133 4.87 9.92 -0.09
N SER A 134 3.73 9.84 -0.76
CA SER A 134 2.60 8.99 -0.36
C SER A 134 2.47 7.73 -1.21
N THR A 135 3.44 7.44 -2.06
CA THR A 135 3.40 6.31 -3.00
C THR A 135 4.10 5.06 -2.47
N ALA A 136 3.77 3.89 -3.04
CA ALA A 136 4.49 2.66 -2.76
C ALA A 136 5.97 2.75 -3.19
N ALA A 137 6.27 3.53 -4.23
CA ALA A 137 7.63 3.78 -4.68
C ALA A 137 8.45 4.56 -3.64
N ASP A 138 7.85 5.54 -2.95
CA ASP A 138 8.48 6.24 -1.83
C ASP A 138 8.85 5.27 -0.71
N VAL A 139 7.93 4.42 -0.28
CA VAL A 139 8.20 3.40 0.76
C VAL A 139 9.35 2.47 0.35
N TYR A 140 9.41 2.09 -0.93
CA TYR A 140 10.47 1.24 -1.45
C TYR A 140 11.85 1.95 -1.44
N LEU A 141 11.89 3.22 -1.83
CA LEU A 141 13.13 3.99 -1.95
C LEU A 141 13.67 4.48 -0.61
N ASN A 142 12.80 4.89 0.31
CA ASN A 142 13.20 5.49 1.59
C ASN A 142 13.34 4.51 2.74
N THR A 143 12.88 3.27 2.61
CA THR A 143 12.86 2.27 3.70
C THR A 143 12.19 2.77 5.01
N LYS A 144 11.63 3.96 5.02
CA LYS A 144 10.86 4.50 6.13
C LYS A 144 9.46 3.91 6.03
N HIS A 145 9.06 3.15 7.04
CA HIS A 145 7.71 2.61 7.13
C HIS A 145 6.70 3.74 7.35
N HIS A 146 6.36 4.45 6.31
CA HIS A 146 5.19 5.33 6.31
C HIS A 146 3.94 4.49 6.07
N SER A 147 3.58 3.66 7.03
CA SER A 147 2.29 3.00 7.00
C SER A 147 1.22 4.06 7.24
N LYS A 148 0.69 4.67 6.19
CA LYS A 148 -0.63 5.27 6.28
C LYS A 148 -1.60 4.14 6.57
N LYS A 149 -2.06 4.05 7.81
CA LYS A 149 -3.19 3.19 8.17
C LYS A 149 -4.39 3.75 7.42
N LEU A 150 -4.74 3.13 6.32
CA LEU A 150 -6.02 3.39 5.66
C LEU A 150 -7.10 2.96 6.65
N ARG A 151 -7.97 3.88 7.05
CA ARG A 151 -9.15 3.57 7.84
C ARG A 151 -10.15 2.92 6.89
N ALA A 152 -10.25 1.61 6.93
CA ALA A 152 -11.40 0.91 6.41
C ALA A 152 -12.23 0.46 7.63
N ASP A 153 -13.44 0.90 7.70
CA ASP A 153 -14.33 0.62 8.83
C ASP A 153 -14.83 -0.82 8.79
N PHE A 154 -14.88 -1.44 7.62
CA PHE A 154 -15.24 -2.83 7.41
C PHE A 154 -14.52 -3.43 6.19
N PHE A 155 -14.49 -4.76 6.10
CA PHE A 155 -13.96 -5.51 4.96
C PHE A 155 -14.96 -6.57 4.52
N ILE A 156 -15.02 -6.80 3.19
CA ILE A 156 -15.87 -7.82 2.58
C ILE A 156 -15.03 -8.94 1.96
N TYR A 157 -15.59 -10.14 1.94
CA TYR A 157 -14.94 -11.34 1.41
C TYR A 157 -15.88 -12.12 0.49
N PRO A 158 -16.37 -11.50 -0.62
CA PRO A 158 -17.37 -12.12 -1.51
C PRO A 158 -16.90 -13.41 -2.16
N PHE A 159 -15.59 -13.59 -2.27
CA PHE A 159 -15.00 -14.80 -2.85
C PHE A 159 -14.64 -15.85 -1.80
N GLY A 160 -15.07 -15.65 -0.54
CA GLY A 160 -14.71 -16.49 0.60
C GLY A 160 -13.27 -16.28 1.06
N CYS A 161 -12.95 -16.75 2.25
CA CYS A 161 -11.59 -16.68 2.80
C CYS A 161 -11.39 -17.69 3.93
N ASN A 162 -10.14 -18.04 4.19
CA ASN A 162 -9.70 -18.64 5.46
C ASN A 162 -9.04 -17.56 6.34
N SER A 163 -8.66 -17.92 7.56
CA SER A 163 -8.05 -17.00 8.54
C SER A 163 -6.82 -16.26 7.99
N SER A 164 -5.90 -16.98 7.32
CA SER A 164 -4.68 -16.37 6.77
C SER A 164 -4.96 -15.47 5.55
N GLN A 165 -5.92 -15.85 4.70
CA GLN A 165 -6.36 -15.01 3.57
C GLN A 165 -7.07 -13.75 4.06
N LYS A 166 -7.94 -13.84 5.09
CA LYS A 166 -8.57 -12.69 5.74
C LYS A 166 -7.52 -11.70 6.21
N LYS A 167 -6.54 -12.17 6.98
CA LYS A 167 -5.42 -11.35 7.47
C LYS A 167 -4.59 -10.74 6.34
N ALA A 168 -4.37 -11.46 5.24
CA ALA A 168 -3.65 -10.96 4.07
C ALA A 168 -4.41 -9.82 3.37
N VAL A 169 -5.74 -9.95 3.19
CA VAL A 169 -6.60 -8.89 2.64
C VAL A 169 -6.57 -7.66 3.53
N GLU A 170 -6.78 -7.81 4.84
CA GLU A 170 -6.74 -6.68 5.77
C GLU A 170 -5.39 -5.97 5.78
N ASN A 171 -4.29 -6.72 5.78
CA ASN A 171 -2.95 -6.14 5.72
C ASN A 171 -2.71 -5.38 4.43
N ALA A 172 -3.15 -5.92 3.28
CA ALA A 172 -3.01 -5.26 1.99
C ALA A 172 -3.79 -3.93 1.93
N LEU A 173 -4.94 -3.85 2.58
CA LEU A 173 -5.79 -2.67 2.59
C LEU A 173 -5.41 -1.63 3.65
N ARG A 174 -4.77 -2.08 4.74
CA ARG A 174 -4.33 -1.19 5.83
C ARG A 174 -2.92 -0.63 5.63
N ASN A 175 -2.11 -1.26 4.80
CA ASN A 175 -0.73 -0.86 4.58
C ASN A 175 -0.51 -0.38 3.15
N GLN A 176 0.39 0.55 2.98
CA GLN A 176 0.75 1.09 1.68
C GLN A 176 1.48 0.06 0.81
N VAL A 177 2.25 -0.83 1.42
CA VAL A 177 2.92 -1.97 0.77
C VAL A 177 2.66 -3.21 1.60
N SER A 178 2.26 -4.30 0.97
CA SER A 178 2.04 -5.60 1.60
C SER A 178 2.58 -6.71 0.71
N ILE A 179 3.23 -7.69 1.32
CA ILE A 179 3.77 -8.87 0.64
C ILE A 179 2.95 -10.08 1.05
N ILE A 180 2.35 -10.76 0.06
CA ILE A 180 1.55 -11.96 0.26
C ILE A 180 2.26 -13.14 -0.37
N GLN A 181 2.78 -14.03 0.45
CA GLN A 181 3.44 -15.26 0.02
C GLN A 181 2.55 -16.48 0.26
N GLY A 182 2.69 -17.46 -0.61
CA GLY A 182 2.00 -18.75 -0.46
C GLY A 182 2.37 -19.70 -1.60
N PRO A 183 2.48 -21.01 -1.32
CA PRO A 183 2.69 -22.02 -2.36
C PRO A 183 1.50 -22.08 -3.36
N PRO A 184 1.65 -22.76 -4.49
CA PRO A 184 0.53 -23.02 -5.39
C PRO A 184 -0.65 -23.70 -4.65
N GLY A 185 -1.89 -23.35 -5.01
CA GLY A 185 -3.09 -23.91 -4.39
C GLY A 185 -3.56 -23.25 -3.09
N THR A 186 -2.83 -22.31 -2.50
CA THR A 186 -3.21 -21.63 -1.24
C THR A 186 -4.29 -20.54 -1.40
N GLY A 187 -4.84 -20.37 -2.60
CA GLY A 187 -5.90 -19.40 -2.85
C GLY A 187 -5.44 -17.95 -3.01
N LYS A 188 -4.18 -17.71 -3.48
CA LYS A 188 -3.68 -16.35 -3.75
C LYS A 188 -4.60 -15.54 -4.67
N THR A 189 -5.10 -16.14 -5.74
CA THR A 189 -6.03 -15.44 -6.64
C THR A 189 -7.33 -15.05 -5.93
N GLN A 190 -7.85 -15.89 -5.04
CA GLN A 190 -9.02 -15.58 -4.22
C GLN A 190 -8.76 -14.40 -3.28
N THR A 191 -7.57 -14.33 -2.69
CA THR A 191 -7.12 -13.18 -1.89
C THR A 191 -7.06 -11.91 -2.74
N ILE A 192 -6.49 -11.97 -3.95
CA ILE A 192 -6.45 -10.83 -4.90
C ILE A 192 -7.87 -10.35 -5.24
N LEU A 193 -8.80 -11.25 -5.52
CA LEU A 193 -10.19 -10.91 -5.83
C LEU A 193 -10.89 -10.21 -4.64
N ASN A 194 -10.66 -10.66 -3.41
CA ASN A 194 -11.17 -9.99 -2.22
C ASN A 194 -10.55 -8.60 -2.02
N ILE A 195 -9.26 -8.41 -2.32
CA ILE A 195 -8.62 -7.10 -2.31
C ILE A 195 -9.27 -6.18 -3.35
N ILE A 196 -9.46 -6.68 -4.58
CA ILE A 196 -10.13 -5.94 -5.66
C ILE A 196 -11.54 -5.49 -5.22
N ALA A 197 -12.34 -6.41 -4.65
CA ALA A 197 -13.70 -6.09 -4.21
C ALA A 197 -13.72 -4.95 -3.17
N ASN A 198 -12.84 -4.99 -2.20
CA ASN A 198 -12.75 -3.94 -1.17
C ASN A 198 -12.27 -2.60 -1.74
N LEU A 199 -11.34 -2.60 -2.70
CA LEU A 199 -10.88 -1.38 -3.34
C LEU A 199 -11.95 -0.76 -4.24
N LEU A 200 -12.76 -1.59 -4.92
CA LEU A 200 -13.89 -1.13 -5.74
C LEU A 200 -14.95 -0.41 -4.89
N ILE A 201 -15.32 -0.96 -3.73
CA ILE A 201 -16.25 -0.29 -2.80
C ILE A 201 -15.71 1.07 -2.34
N GLN A 202 -14.39 1.21 -2.23
CA GLN A 202 -13.73 2.47 -1.88
C GLN A 202 -13.60 3.42 -3.09
N GLY A 203 -14.12 3.08 -4.26
CA GLY A 203 -14.03 3.87 -5.49
C GLY A 203 -12.61 3.99 -6.03
N LYS A 204 -11.73 3.02 -5.77
CA LYS A 204 -10.34 3.03 -6.21
C LYS A 204 -10.16 2.42 -7.60
N THR A 205 -9.30 3.02 -8.39
CA THR A 205 -8.79 2.41 -9.62
C THR A 205 -7.72 1.39 -9.27
N ILE A 206 -7.76 0.21 -9.92
CA ILE A 206 -6.92 -0.92 -9.57
C ILE A 206 -6.11 -1.33 -10.79
N LEU A 207 -4.80 -1.53 -10.59
CA LEU A 207 -3.90 -2.08 -11.60
C LEU A 207 -3.38 -3.44 -11.14
N VAL A 208 -3.65 -4.48 -11.95
CA VAL A 208 -3.10 -5.83 -11.73
C VAL A 208 -2.02 -6.08 -12.79
N VAL A 209 -0.79 -6.31 -12.34
CA VAL A 209 0.36 -6.55 -13.22
C VAL A 209 0.99 -7.91 -12.96
N SER A 210 1.45 -8.56 -14.02
CA SER A 210 2.24 -9.78 -13.96
C SER A 210 3.20 -9.83 -15.16
N ASN A 211 4.31 -10.52 -14.98
CA ASN A 211 5.21 -10.86 -16.09
C ASN A 211 4.64 -11.99 -17.00
N ASN A 212 3.53 -12.59 -16.60
CA ASN A 212 2.84 -13.63 -17.35
C ASN A 212 1.38 -13.24 -17.62
N ASN A 213 1.01 -13.14 -18.89
CA ASN A 213 -0.35 -12.79 -19.33
C ASN A 213 -1.42 -13.76 -18.80
N SER A 214 -1.08 -15.05 -18.64
CA SER A 214 -2.04 -16.05 -18.13
C SER A 214 -2.45 -15.77 -16.69
N ALA A 215 -1.59 -15.18 -15.88
CA ALA A 215 -1.91 -14.84 -14.48
C ALA A 215 -2.93 -13.69 -14.40
N THR A 216 -2.81 -12.67 -15.25
CA THR A 216 -3.80 -11.58 -15.32
C THR A 216 -5.10 -12.04 -15.97
N ALA A 217 -5.02 -12.89 -17.01
CA ALA A 217 -6.18 -13.50 -17.63
C ALA A 217 -7.02 -14.32 -16.64
N ASN A 218 -6.38 -15.09 -15.76
CA ASN A 218 -7.05 -15.85 -14.70
C ASN A 218 -7.88 -14.96 -13.75
N VAL A 219 -7.38 -13.74 -13.43
CA VAL A 219 -8.16 -12.79 -12.62
C VAL A 219 -9.41 -12.34 -13.38
N LYS A 220 -9.28 -11.98 -14.67
CA LYS A 220 -10.41 -11.60 -15.53
C LYS A 220 -11.43 -12.72 -15.65
N GLU A 221 -10.99 -13.95 -15.95
CA GLU A 221 -11.86 -15.12 -16.04
C GLU A 221 -12.68 -15.37 -14.76
N LYS A 222 -12.04 -15.20 -13.60
CA LYS A 222 -12.75 -15.35 -12.34
C LYS A 222 -13.77 -14.25 -12.10
N LEU A 223 -13.48 -13.00 -12.49
CA LEU A 223 -14.45 -11.91 -12.44
C LEU A 223 -15.60 -12.15 -13.42
N ALA A 224 -15.33 -12.69 -14.62
CA ALA A 224 -16.35 -13.06 -15.61
C ALA A 224 -17.34 -14.09 -15.06
N LYS A 225 -16.89 -15.06 -14.26
CA LYS A 225 -17.78 -16.04 -13.60
C LYS A 225 -18.84 -15.41 -12.70
N TYR A 226 -18.60 -14.19 -12.23
CA TYR A 226 -19.53 -13.40 -11.43
C TYR A 226 -20.23 -12.30 -12.23
N GLY A 227 -20.03 -12.25 -13.56
CA GLY A 227 -20.66 -11.27 -14.44
C GLY A 227 -20.15 -9.83 -14.27
N ILE A 228 -18.94 -9.67 -13.75
CA ILE A 228 -18.33 -8.35 -13.46
C ILE A 228 -17.06 -8.08 -14.28
N ASP A 229 -16.83 -8.80 -15.37
CA ASP A 229 -15.68 -8.58 -16.25
C ASP A 229 -15.77 -7.32 -17.11
N PHE A 230 -16.96 -6.72 -17.19
CA PHE A 230 -17.15 -5.41 -17.85
C PHE A 230 -16.36 -4.27 -17.19
N ILE A 231 -15.90 -4.44 -15.94
CA ILE A 231 -15.05 -3.45 -15.25
C ILE A 231 -13.56 -3.60 -15.60
N VAL A 232 -13.17 -4.63 -16.38
CA VAL A 232 -11.77 -4.98 -16.61
C VAL A 232 -11.31 -4.51 -17.99
N ALA A 233 -10.25 -3.67 -18.00
CA ALA A 233 -9.51 -3.31 -19.21
C ALA A 233 -8.23 -4.15 -19.31
N THR A 234 -8.05 -4.89 -20.41
CA THR A 234 -6.87 -5.71 -20.66
C THR A 234 -5.87 -4.92 -21.50
N LEU A 235 -4.81 -4.35 -20.89
CA LEU A 235 -3.93 -3.36 -21.53
C LEU A 235 -2.45 -3.78 -21.62
N GLY A 236 -2.10 -5.01 -21.25
CA GLY A 236 -0.71 -5.44 -21.04
C GLY A 236 0.18 -5.41 -22.30
N SER A 237 -0.22 -6.06 -23.39
CA SER A 237 0.51 -6.08 -24.67
C SER A 237 -0.06 -5.08 -25.67
N HIS A 238 0.68 -4.85 -26.76
CA HIS A 238 0.17 -4.04 -27.89
C HIS A 238 -1.11 -4.65 -28.47
N ASP A 239 -1.10 -5.95 -28.71
CA ASP A 239 -2.24 -6.69 -29.26
C ASP A 239 -3.47 -6.62 -28.36
N ASN A 240 -3.28 -6.76 -27.04
CA ASN A 240 -4.36 -6.62 -26.06
C ASN A 240 -4.95 -5.20 -26.08
N LYS A 241 -4.12 -4.17 -26.22
CA LYS A 241 -4.58 -2.77 -26.34
C LYS A 241 -5.36 -2.54 -27.62
N GLU A 242 -4.86 -3.05 -28.75
CA GLU A 242 -5.58 -2.95 -30.03
C GLU A 242 -6.92 -3.67 -29.97
N THR A 243 -6.93 -4.91 -29.44
CA THR A 243 -8.17 -5.66 -29.24
C THR A 243 -9.15 -4.90 -28.36
N PHE A 244 -8.68 -4.37 -27.23
CA PHE A 244 -9.52 -3.59 -26.32
C PHE A 244 -10.08 -2.31 -26.97
N ILE A 245 -9.28 -1.64 -27.82
CA ILE A 245 -9.73 -0.44 -28.55
C ILE A 245 -10.74 -0.80 -29.66
N LYS A 246 -10.53 -1.93 -30.34
CA LYS A 246 -11.38 -2.37 -31.46
C LYS A 246 -12.70 -3.01 -30.99
N GLU A 247 -12.62 -3.87 -29.99
CA GLU A 247 -13.76 -4.65 -29.49
C GLU A 247 -14.51 -3.95 -28.35
N GLY A 248 -13.82 -3.03 -27.66
CA GLY A 248 -14.36 -2.33 -26.50
C GLY A 248 -14.37 -3.17 -25.22
N GLN A 249 -15.01 -2.62 -24.20
CA GLN A 249 -15.33 -3.34 -22.97
C GLN A 249 -16.57 -4.22 -23.20
N PRO A 250 -16.71 -5.33 -22.47
CA PRO A 250 -17.98 -6.06 -22.42
C PRO A 250 -19.13 -5.10 -22.08
N PRO A 251 -20.32 -5.31 -22.64
CA PRO A 251 -21.45 -4.41 -22.38
C PRO A 251 -21.77 -4.38 -20.88
N ILE A 252 -22.06 -3.19 -20.39
CA ILE A 252 -22.52 -3.00 -19.00
C ILE A 252 -23.90 -3.66 -18.90
N PRO A 253 -24.14 -4.55 -17.92
CA PRO A 253 -25.43 -5.17 -17.72
C PRO A 253 -26.55 -4.11 -17.58
N GLU A 254 -27.70 -4.32 -18.23
CA GLU A 254 -28.80 -3.35 -18.20
C GLU A 254 -29.31 -3.06 -16.78
N ASN A 255 -29.23 -4.05 -15.90
CA ASN A 255 -29.65 -3.96 -14.50
C ASN A 255 -28.60 -3.37 -13.56
N VAL A 256 -27.47 -2.87 -14.04
CA VAL A 256 -26.46 -2.22 -13.17
C VAL A 256 -27.02 -1.03 -12.39
N LYS A 257 -28.01 -0.34 -12.98
CA LYS A 257 -28.69 0.77 -12.28
C LYS A 257 -29.42 0.33 -11.03
N ASP A 258 -29.86 -0.92 -10.99
CA ASP A 258 -30.60 -1.50 -9.86
C ASP A 258 -29.66 -2.03 -8.77
N TRP A 259 -28.33 -1.98 -8.99
CA TRP A 259 -27.35 -2.41 -8.01
C TRP A 259 -27.03 -1.31 -6.97
N GLY A 260 -27.58 -0.13 -7.16
CA GLY A 260 -27.46 0.95 -6.19
C GLY A 260 -28.13 0.60 -4.86
N ILE A 261 -27.48 0.94 -3.76
CA ILE A 261 -28.01 0.79 -2.42
C ILE A 261 -28.21 2.20 -1.86
N GLU A 262 -29.37 2.48 -1.29
CA GLU A 262 -29.65 3.74 -0.59
C GLU A 262 -28.73 3.89 0.64
N GLU A 263 -28.33 5.12 0.99
CA GLU A 263 -27.36 5.38 2.07
C GLU A 263 -27.83 4.83 3.44
N GLU A 264 -29.14 4.83 3.69
CA GLU A 264 -29.70 4.25 4.92
C GLU A 264 -29.52 2.73 4.98
N GLU A 265 -29.84 2.06 3.88
CA GLU A 265 -29.66 0.61 3.72
C GLU A 265 -28.19 0.22 3.79
N LYS A 266 -27.31 0.97 3.13
CA LYS A 266 -25.87 0.81 3.17
C LYS A 266 -25.34 0.84 4.61
N THR A 267 -25.78 1.81 5.41
CA THR A 267 -25.37 1.92 6.82
C THR A 267 -25.78 0.67 7.63
N VAL A 268 -26.96 0.11 7.37
CA VAL A 268 -27.43 -1.12 8.03
C VAL A 268 -26.58 -2.31 7.63
N VAL A 269 -26.32 -2.46 6.34
CA VAL A 269 -25.46 -3.54 5.79
C VAL A 269 -24.04 -3.46 6.34
N GLU A 270 -23.47 -2.28 6.42
CA GLU A 270 -22.12 -2.08 6.97
C GLU A 270 -22.01 -2.53 8.44
N LYS A 271 -22.98 -2.15 9.27
CA LYS A 271 -23.05 -2.60 10.68
C LYS A 271 -23.18 -4.12 10.80
N GLU A 272 -23.99 -4.72 9.94
CA GLU A 272 -24.16 -6.17 9.94
C GLU A 272 -22.89 -6.89 9.47
N ILE A 273 -22.19 -6.37 8.45
CA ILE A 273 -20.87 -6.88 8.01
C ILE A 273 -19.86 -6.83 9.17
N GLN A 274 -19.81 -5.73 9.92
CA GLN A 274 -18.93 -5.60 11.08
C GLN A 274 -19.25 -6.65 12.14
N ARG A 275 -20.53 -6.85 12.44
CA ARG A 275 -21.01 -7.85 13.40
C ARG A 275 -20.61 -9.28 12.99
N ILE A 276 -20.85 -9.61 11.71
CA ILE A 276 -20.52 -10.92 11.14
C ILE A 276 -19.01 -11.13 11.11
N SER A 277 -18.22 -10.10 10.77
CA SER A 277 -16.76 -10.18 10.77
C SER A 277 -16.20 -10.56 12.14
N LEU A 278 -16.75 -10.00 13.23
CA LEU A 278 -16.36 -10.36 14.61
C LEU A 278 -16.70 -11.82 14.96
N GLN A 279 -17.84 -12.33 14.47
CA GLN A 279 -18.22 -13.71 14.64
C GLN A 279 -17.32 -14.65 13.85
N LEU A 280 -16.97 -14.26 12.63
CA LEU A 280 -16.05 -15.02 11.77
C LEU A 280 -14.67 -15.16 12.41
N ASP A 281 -14.15 -14.11 13.04
CA ASP A 281 -12.88 -14.16 13.76
C ASP A 281 -12.92 -15.18 14.91
N LYS A 282 -13.99 -15.19 15.70
CA LYS A 282 -14.18 -16.19 16.76
C LYS A 282 -14.23 -17.62 16.21
N VAL A 283 -14.89 -17.83 15.08
CA VAL A 283 -14.95 -19.15 14.43
C VAL A 283 -13.57 -19.57 13.95
N PHE A 284 -12.77 -18.66 13.36
CA PHE A 284 -11.41 -18.98 12.96
C PHE A 284 -10.51 -19.30 14.13
N ASP A 285 -10.61 -18.56 15.24
CA ASP A 285 -9.84 -18.83 16.46
C ASP A 285 -10.19 -20.20 17.04
N LEU A 286 -11.47 -20.54 17.11
CA LEU A 286 -11.92 -21.86 17.60
C LEU A 286 -11.44 -23.00 16.68
N LYS A 287 -11.47 -22.82 15.36
CA LYS A 287 -10.94 -23.79 14.40
C LYS A 287 -9.43 -23.98 14.54
N ASN A 288 -8.68 -22.91 14.76
CA ASN A 288 -7.24 -22.99 15.00
C ASN A 288 -6.93 -23.73 16.31
N GLN A 289 -7.65 -23.43 17.40
CA GLN A 289 -7.53 -24.15 18.67
C GLN A 289 -7.86 -25.64 18.51
N GLN A 290 -8.95 -25.95 17.80
CA GLN A 290 -9.33 -27.33 17.52
C GLN A 290 -8.22 -28.07 16.74
N ALA A 291 -7.65 -27.42 15.70
CA ALA A 291 -6.57 -28.01 14.89
C ALA A 291 -5.31 -28.27 15.74
N THR A 292 -4.93 -27.33 16.62
CA THR A 292 -3.80 -27.49 17.54
C THR A 292 -4.04 -28.64 18.49
N SER A 293 -5.20 -28.69 19.17
CA SER A 293 -5.54 -29.77 20.11
C SER A 293 -5.60 -31.15 19.43
N ARG A 294 -6.06 -31.16 18.15
CA ARG A 294 -6.07 -32.40 17.38
C ARG A 294 -4.65 -32.91 17.08
N LEU A 295 -3.75 -31.99 16.70
CA LEU A 295 -2.34 -32.31 16.44
C LEU A 295 -1.66 -32.82 17.71
N GLU A 296 -1.88 -32.16 18.85
CA GLU A 296 -1.37 -32.62 20.16
C GLU A 296 -1.88 -34.02 20.51
N LEU A 297 -3.17 -34.27 20.27
CA LEU A 297 -3.74 -35.60 20.50
C LEU A 297 -3.11 -36.66 19.59
N GLU A 298 -2.87 -36.35 18.32
CA GLU A 298 -2.21 -37.26 17.38
C GLU A 298 -0.77 -37.54 17.79
N ASN A 299 -0.04 -36.54 18.23
CA ASN A 299 1.32 -36.70 18.74
C ASN A 299 1.34 -37.58 20.01
N LEU A 300 0.44 -37.33 20.98
CA LEU A 300 0.32 -38.15 22.17
C LEU A 300 -0.04 -39.63 21.85
N LYS A 301 -0.90 -39.84 20.85
CA LYS A 301 -1.20 -41.20 20.38
C LYS A 301 0.03 -41.90 19.79
N LEU A 302 0.82 -41.18 19.03
CA LEU A 302 2.06 -41.67 18.45
C LEU A 302 3.08 -42.03 19.55
N GLU A 303 3.32 -41.11 20.49
CA GLU A 303 4.18 -41.32 21.65
C GLU A 303 3.73 -42.52 22.45
N TRP A 304 2.43 -42.63 22.70
CA TRP A 304 1.85 -43.79 23.41
C TRP A 304 2.09 -45.09 22.65
N THR A 305 1.99 -45.08 21.34
CA THR A 305 2.27 -46.28 20.51
C THR A 305 3.74 -46.69 20.61
N HIS A 306 4.66 -45.73 20.54
CA HIS A 306 6.09 -45.97 20.71
C HIS A 306 6.41 -46.47 22.13
N PHE A 307 5.80 -45.87 23.15
CA PHE A 307 5.96 -46.32 24.55
C PHE A 307 5.51 -47.76 24.73
N LYS A 308 4.32 -48.14 24.22
CA LYS A 308 3.84 -49.53 24.27
C LYS A 308 4.80 -50.50 23.57
N SER A 309 5.28 -50.15 22.41
CA SER A 309 6.23 -50.97 21.65
C SER A 309 7.54 -51.15 22.37
N ASN A 310 8.12 -50.10 22.93
CA ASN A 310 9.42 -50.16 23.61
C ASN A 310 9.36 -50.89 24.93
N HIS A 311 8.19 -50.96 25.61
CA HIS A 311 8.00 -51.61 26.89
C HIS A 311 7.26 -52.94 26.80
N ASN A 312 7.01 -53.45 25.57
CA ASN A 312 6.28 -54.69 25.33
C ASN A 312 4.91 -54.77 26.02
N ILE A 313 4.21 -53.61 26.08
CA ILE A 313 2.90 -53.51 26.74
C ILE A 313 1.82 -53.96 25.75
N SER A 314 1.16 -55.09 26.02
CA SER A 314 0.00 -55.54 25.25
C SER A 314 -1.27 -54.76 25.62
N ASP A 315 -2.20 -54.58 24.65
CA ASP A 315 -3.43 -53.79 24.83
C ASP A 315 -4.40 -54.28 25.93
N GLY A 316 -4.11 -55.40 26.61
CA GLY A 316 -4.90 -55.93 27.71
C GLY A 316 -4.36 -55.67 29.12
N THR A 317 -3.18 -55.03 29.27
CA THR A 317 -2.47 -54.96 30.56
C THR A 317 -2.82 -53.77 31.44
N PHE A 318 -3.50 -52.74 30.93
CA PHE A 318 -3.89 -51.57 31.72
C PHE A 318 -5.41 -51.39 31.80
N TYR A 319 -6.02 -51.87 32.86
CA TYR A 319 -7.37 -51.46 33.23
C TYR A 319 -7.33 -50.22 34.12
N LEU A 320 -7.54 -49.04 33.54
CA LEU A 320 -7.86 -47.83 34.31
C LEU A 320 -9.30 -47.92 34.81
N LYS A 321 -9.51 -48.34 36.04
CA LYS A 321 -10.83 -48.47 36.69
C LYS A 321 -11.56 -47.15 36.94
N ARG A 322 -10.96 -45.99 36.68
CA ARG A 322 -11.57 -44.65 36.85
C ARG A 322 -10.97 -43.68 35.87
N SER A 323 -11.79 -42.72 35.35
CA SER A 323 -11.33 -41.57 34.59
C SER A 323 -10.33 -40.76 35.44
N LEU A 324 -9.08 -40.79 35.07
CA LEU A 324 -8.04 -39.95 35.68
C LEU A 324 -8.16 -38.54 35.10
N SER A 325 -8.25 -37.53 35.97
CA SER A 325 -8.14 -36.14 35.51
C SER A 325 -6.76 -35.89 34.91
N SER A 326 -6.66 -34.96 33.95
CA SER A 326 -5.38 -34.55 33.31
C SER A 326 -4.28 -34.26 34.35
N ILE A 327 -4.64 -33.62 35.48
CA ILE A 327 -3.72 -33.32 36.59
C ILE A 327 -3.15 -34.58 37.20
N ARG A 328 -3.93 -35.63 37.32
CA ARG A 328 -3.50 -36.92 37.91
C ARG A 328 -2.60 -37.69 36.94
N LEU A 329 -2.90 -37.66 35.68
CA LEU A 329 -2.06 -38.21 34.61
C LEU A 329 -0.69 -37.51 34.55
N THR A 330 -0.66 -36.18 34.62
CA THR A 330 0.59 -35.40 34.65
C THR A 330 1.43 -35.76 35.91
N LYS A 331 0.81 -35.86 37.08
CA LYS A 331 1.51 -36.28 38.31
C LYS A 331 2.05 -37.71 38.24
N MET A 332 1.35 -38.62 37.59
CA MET A 332 1.84 -39.98 37.35
C MET A 332 2.99 -40.00 36.37
N TRP A 333 2.91 -39.16 35.33
CA TRP A 333 3.97 -39.03 34.32
C TRP A 333 5.26 -38.46 34.91
N VAL A 334 5.16 -37.38 35.71
CA VAL A 334 6.32 -36.81 36.44
C VAL A 334 6.96 -37.86 37.38
N LYS A 335 6.14 -38.63 38.12
CA LYS A 335 6.68 -39.74 38.97
C LYS A 335 7.34 -40.82 38.16
N LEU A 336 6.86 -41.16 36.97
CA LEU A 336 7.51 -42.15 36.10
C LEU A 336 8.86 -41.64 35.56
N GLN A 337 9.01 -40.35 35.33
CA GLN A 337 10.31 -39.76 34.96
C GLN A 337 11.32 -39.80 36.14
N GLU A 338 10.88 -39.57 37.38
CA GLU A 338 11.72 -39.67 38.57
C GLU A 338 12.21 -41.13 38.86
N PHE A 339 11.61 -42.14 38.25
CA PHE A 339 12.04 -43.53 38.33
C PHE A 339 12.87 -43.99 37.12
N ALA A 340 13.02 -43.16 36.11
CA ALA A 340 13.76 -43.48 34.88
C ALA A 340 15.21 -42.92 34.89
N ASP A 341 15.55 -42.07 35.85
CA ASP A 341 16.90 -41.62 36.22
C ASP A 341 17.45 -42.49 37.36
#